data_6b658b94faecae7466216ab356f6eef7
#
_entry.id   6b658b94faecae7466216ab356f6eef7
#
_cell.length_a   1.000
_cell.length_b   1.000
_cell.length_c   1.000
_cell.angle_alpha   90.00
_cell.angle_beta   90.00
_cell.angle_gamma   90.00
#
_symmetry.space_group_name_H-M   'P 1'
#
loop_
_entity.id
_entity.type
_entity.pdbx_description
1 polymer ?
#
loop_
_entity_poly.entity_id
_entity_poly.type
_entity_poly.pdbx_seq_one_letter_code
_entity_poly.pdbx_strand_id
1 'polypeptide(L)'
;MNLSFFKEVDEFLGDKNTRYFGAGYINSAHDIYNFQYESDDLETNKFSCLGKVVLPQTWSIKNNGSQKPHLSTIDIIELALLTFDQLIQTIHNRTICYKKLIHKMVIRAGKSPIESDFDKIAISGSMSKATRDNNVMNLNISNMSIEILYKNDASKMEPSEFEEYLKTPLEINDVMINVDELKASALVNNKRILNENVEPWSTSCLFSVGLQLGQILLYQLDSISRAESNTLWMKKTEIHFLSDRPNMDASHPIFTRLDNVRRYKAGDHDWRKADIYSILGNTKIICSVTHQLPQIS
;
A
#
# COMPACT_ATOMS: atom_id res chain seq x y z
N MET A 1 9.79 -16.72 -26.26
CA MET A 1 9.95 -15.67 -25.23
C MET A 1 8.91 -14.62 -25.50
N ASN A 2 7.88 -14.56 -24.67
CA ASN A 2 6.74 -13.63 -24.85
C ASN A 2 7.04 -12.33 -24.10
N LEU A 3 7.78 -11.42 -24.78
CA LEU A 3 8.16 -10.12 -24.27
C LEU A 3 7.23 -9.05 -24.82
N SER A 4 6.71 -8.20 -23.93
CA SER A 4 5.95 -6.99 -24.28
C SER A 4 6.66 -5.78 -23.71
N PHE A 5 6.60 -4.68 -24.46
CA PHE A 5 7.15 -3.38 -24.05
C PHE A 5 6.09 -2.31 -24.18
N PHE A 6 5.97 -1.45 -23.16
CA PHE A 6 5.08 -0.30 -23.13
C PHE A 6 5.90 0.93 -22.71
N LYS A 7 5.68 2.05 -23.38
CA LYS A 7 6.35 3.30 -23.02
C LYS A 7 5.96 3.75 -21.62
N GLU A 8 4.70 3.54 -21.26
CA GLU A 8 4.16 3.85 -19.94
C GLU A 8 3.07 2.86 -19.53
N VAL A 9 2.85 2.73 -18.22
CA VAL A 9 1.88 1.77 -17.64
C VAL A 9 0.45 2.04 -18.12
N ASP A 10 0.14 3.29 -18.48
CA ASP A 10 -1.19 3.72 -18.92
C ASP A 10 -1.56 3.14 -20.30
N GLU A 11 -0.58 2.80 -21.14
CA GLU A 11 -0.85 2.12 -22.44
C GLU A 11 -1.56 0.77 -22.25
N PHE A 12 -1.30 0.08 -21.15
CA PHE A 12 -1.94 -1.19 -20.83
C PHE A 12 -3.12 -1.05 -19.88
N LEU A 13 -2.95 -0.31 -18.78
CA LEU A 13 -3.97 -0.19 -17.73
C LEU A 13 -5.03 0.90 -18.02
N GLY A 14 -4.82 1.73 -19.04
CA GLY A 14 -5.66 2.89 -19.34
C GLY A 14 -5.32 4.10 -18.49
N ASP A 15 -5.98 5.23 -18.73
CA ASP A 15 -5.72 6.52 -18.08
C ASP A 15 -5.69 6.39 -16.54
N LYS A 16 -4.59 6.85 -15.95
CA LYS A 16 -4.37 6.85 -14.48
C LYS A 16 -5.46 7.58 -13.71
N ASN A 17 -6.07 8.61 -14.30
CA ASN A 17 -7.13 9.39 -13.66
C ASN A 17 -8.45 8.62 -13.51
N THR A 18 -8.63 7.53 -14.26
CA THR A 18 -9.77 6.61 -14.16
C THR A 18 -9.51 5.43 -13.22
N ARG A 19 -8.37 5.40 -12.56
CA ARG A 19 -7.92 4.28 -11.73
C ARG A 19 -7.58 4.75 -10.33
N TYR A 20 -8.16 4.10 -9.33
CA TYR A 20 -7.84 4.41 -7.93
C TYR A 20 -6.33 4.27 -7.65
N PHE A 21 -5.72 3.15 -8.02
CA PHE A 21 -4.26 2.92 -7.87
C PHE A 21 -3.40 3.68 -8.90
N GLY A 22 -3.97 4.33 -9.90
CA GLY A 22 -3.24 5.22 -10.79
C GLY A 22 -2.99 6.57 -10.13
N ALA A 23 -4.03 7.39 -10.05
CA ALA A 23 -3.99 8.72 -9.45
C ALA A 23 -5.13 8.98 -8.44
N GLY A 24 -6.15 8.12 -8.37
CA GLY A 24 -7.32 8.36 -7.52
C GLY A 24 -6.99 8.43 -6.03
N TYR A 25 -6.11 7.57 -5.52
CA TYR A 25 -5.76 7.50 -4.10
C TYR A 25 -5.12 8.78 -3.54
N ILE A 26 -4.54 9.61 -4.41
CA ILE A 26 -3.91 10.88 -4.03
C ILE A 26 -4.95 11.88 -3.54
N ASN A 27 -6.16 11.79 -4.09
CA ASN A 27 -7.28 12.63 -3.76
C ASN A 27 -8.09 12.11 -2.55
N SER A 28 -7.66 11.01 -1.93
CA SER A 28 -8.22 10.56 -0.66
C SER A 28 -7.59 11.34 0.49
N ALA A 29 -8.41 11.81 1.44
CA ALA A 29 -7.92 12.41 2.68
C ALA A 29 -8.15 11.44 3.85
N HIS A 30 -7.18 11.42 4.77
CA HIS A 30 -7.15 10.53 5.93
C HIS A 30 -6.94 11.35 7.19
N ASP A 31 -7.66 11.03 8.25
CA ASP A 31 -7.53 11.67 9.54
C ASP A 31 -7.83 10.67 10.66
N ILE A 32 -7.33 10.94 11.87
CA ILE A 32 -7.67 10.22 13.10
C ILE A 32 -8.10 11.20 14.17
N TYR A 33 -9.05 10.80 15.00
CA TYR A 33 -9.58 11.64 16.06
C TYR A 33 -10.01 10.83 17.28
N ASN A 34 -10.25 11.50 18.41
CA ASN A 34 -10.60 10.86 19.69
C ASN A 34 -9.56 9.81 20.13
N PHE A 35 -8.27 10.14 19.97
CA PHE A 35 -7.18 9.26 20.36
C PHE A 35 -7.14 9.11 21.89
N GLN A 36 -7.16 7.89 22.37
CA GLN A 36 -7.05 7.50 23.77
C GLN A 36 -5.87 6.56 23.93
N TYR A 37 -5.13 6.74 25.01
CA TYR A 37 -3.94 5.96 25.34
C TYR A 37 -3.98 5.55 26.80
N GLU A 38 -3.75 4.28 27.05
CA GLU A 38 -3.67 3.70 28.39
C GLU A 38 -2.33 2.96 28.53
N SER A 39 -1.51 3.40 29.48
CA SER A 39 -0.29 2.71 29.88
C SER A 39 -0.62 1.74 30.99
N ASP A 40 -0.30 0.46 30.80
CA ASP A 40 -0.41 -0.57 31.84
C ASP A 40 0.99 -0.85 32.39
N ASP A 41 1.11 -1.07 33.71
CA ASP A 41 2.39 -1.39 34.40
C ASP A 41 3.04 -2.69 33.89
N LEU A 42 2.34 -3.46 33.06
CA LEU A 42 2.75 -4.74 32.47
C LEU A 42 3.46 -4.64 31.12
N GLU A 43 4.09 -3.51 30.77
CA GLU A 43 4.80 -3.30 29.48
C GLU A 43 3.92 -3.34 28.23
N THR A 44 2.59 -3.35 28.37
CA THR A 44 1.66 -3.33 27.25
C THR A 44 0.88 -2.01 27.24
N ASN A 45 1.13 -1.20 26.25
CA ASN A 45 0.41 0.05 26.03
C ASN A 45 -0.78 -0.20 25.09
N LYS A 46 -1.98 0.19 25.50
CA LYS A 46 -3.20 0.09 24.71
C LYS A 46 -3.62 1.44 24.19
N PHE A 47 -4.23 1.49 23.06
CA PHE A 47 -4.78 2.71 22.47
C PHE A 47 -6.00 2.44 21.62
N SER A 48 -6.82 3.47 21.44
CA SER A 48 -7.95 3.47 20.53
C SER A 48 -8.18 4.85 19.94
N CYS A 49 -8.76 4.91 18.75
CA CYS A 49 -9.20 6.15 18.11
C CYS A 49 -10.25 5.85 17.04
N LEU A 50 -10.73 6.89 16.41
CA LEU A 50 -11.57 6.79 15.23
C LEU A 50 -10.80 7.32 14.03
N GLY A 51 -10.89 6.61 12.92
CA GLY A 51 -10.37 7.01 11.61
C GLY A 51 -11.46 7.63 10.76
N LYS A 52 -11.04 8.53 9.86
CA LYS A 52 -11.87 9.14 8.84
C LYS A 52 -11.16 9.05 7.50
N VAL A 53 -11.89 8.60 6.47
CA VAL A 53 -11.42 8.59 5.08
C VAL A 53 -12.42 9.34 4.22
N VAL A 54 -11.94 10.35 3.51
CA VAL A 54 -12.71 11.04 2.47
C VAL A 54 -12.25 10.47 1.14
N LEU A 55 -13.11 9.70 0.50
CA LEU A 55 -12.80 9.08 -0.78
C LEU A 55 -12.88 10.09 -1.93
N PRO A 56 -12.13 9.88 -3.04
CA PRO A 56 -12.21 10.75 -4.21
C PRO A 56 -13.60 10.67 -4.86
N GLN A 57 -14.01 11.74 -5.51
CA GLN A 57 -15.29 11.78 -6.25
C GLN A 57 -15.36 10.70 -7.35
N THR A 58 -14.23 10.45 -8.02
CA THR A 58 -14.09 9.37 -9.00
C THR A 58 -13.23 8.26 -8.40
N TRP A 59 -13.82 7.10 -8.12
CA TRP A 59 -13.10 5.96 -7.55
C TRP A 59 -12.31 5.20 -8.62
N SER A 60 -12.98 4.38 -9.40
CA SER A 60 -12.38 3.59 -10.46
C SER A 60 -13.43 3.26 -11.51
N ILE A 61 -13.08 3.43 -12.78
CA ILE A 61 -13.98 3.17 -13.91
C ILE A 61 -13.50 1.92 -14.64
N LYS A 62 -14.42 0.96 -14.88
CA LYS A 62 -14.23 -0.20 -15.73
C LYS A 62 -15.48 -0.40 -16.59
N ASN A 63 -15.32 -0.80 -17.86
CA ASN A 63 -16.43 -1.02 -18.80
C ASN A 63 -17.45 0.14 -18.81
N ASN A 64 -16.97 1.38 -18.79
CA ASN A 64 -17.79 2.61 -18.71
C ASN A 64 -18.69 2.71 -17.46
N GLY A 65 -18.46 1.89 -16.44
CA GLY A 65 -19.15 1.92 -15.16
C GLY A 65 -18.24 2.26 -13.99
N SER A 66 -18.75 3.08 -13.06
CA SER A 66 -18.07 3.37 -11.80
C SER A 66 -18.09 2.12 -10.90
N GLN A 67 -16.92 1.78 -10.37
CA GLN A 67 -16.82 0.71 -9.38
C GLN A 67 -17.27 1.21 -8.00
N LYS A 68 -17.88 0.34 -7.19
CA LYS A 68 -18.29 0.68 -5.83
C LYS A 68 -17.08 1.00 -4.97
N PRO A 69 -17.01 2.19 -4.36
CA PRO A 69 -15.94 2.55 -3.44
C PRO A 69 -15.93 1.64 -2.22
N HIS A 70 -14.73 1.34 -1.74
CA HIS A 70 -14.51 0.58 -0.51
C HIS A 70 -13.18 0.99 0.11
N LEU A 71 -13.00 0.73 1.40
CA LEU A 71 -11.75 0.99 2.10
C LEU A 71 -10.63 0.14 1.49
N SER A 72 -9.65 0.78 0.90
CA SER A 72 -8.54 0.13 0.20
C SER A 72 -7.36 -0.18 1.13
N THR A 73 -6.43 -1.01 0.68
CA THR A 73 -5.16 -1.24 1.40
C THR A 73 -4.35 0.06 1.55
N ILE A 74 -4.45 1.01 0.61
CA ILE A 74 -3.80 2.33 0.73
C ILE A 74 -4.40 3.11 1.90
N ASP A 75 -5.72 3.13 2.04
CA ASP A 75 -6.38 3.82 3.16
C ASP A 75 -5.95 3.22 4.51
N ILE A 76 -5.80 1.90 4.56
CA ILE A 76 -5.31 1.21 5.76
C ILE A 76 -3.85 1.56 6.06
N ILE A 77 -2.98 1.64 5.05
CA ILE A 77 -1.59 2.07 5.22
C ILE A 77 -1.55 3.48 5.83
N GLU A 78 -2.32 4.42 5.28
CA GLU A 78 -2.34 5.81 5.74
C GLU A 78 -2.87 5.92 7.17
N LEU A 79 -4.02 5.30 7.48
CA LEU A 79 -4.57 5.30 8.84
C LEU A 79 -3.62 4.63 9.85
N ALA A 80 -2.96 3.55 9.47
CA ALA A 80 -1.99 2.88 10.33
C ALA A 80 -0.77 3.76 10.62
N LEU A 81 -0.27 4.50 9.61
CA LEU A 81 0.86 5.43 9.77
C LEU A 81 0.47 6.65 10.62
N LEU A 82 -0.73 7.21 10.43
CA LEU A 82 -1.23 8.30 11.27
C LEU A 82 -1.38 7.86 12.73
N THR A 83 -1.93 6.66 12.95
CA THR A 83 -2.09 6.10 14.30
C THR A 83 -0.74 5.81 14.95
N PHE A 84 0.23 5.31 14.19
CA PHE A 84 1.60 5.09 14.65
C PHE A 84 2.27 6.40 15.06
N ASP A 85 2.22 7.43 14.21
CA ASP A 85 2.81 8.73 14.51
C ASP A 85 2.17 9.34 15.77
N GLN A 86 0.84 9.31 15.90
CA GLN A 86 0.14 9.84 17.08
C GLN A 86 0.51 9.09 18.36
N LEU A 87 0.60 7.75 18.31
CA LEU A 87 0.99 6.94 19.47
C LEU A 87 2.40 7.29 19.95
N ILE A 88 3.36 7.31 19.02
CA ILE A 88 4.76 7.57 19.36
C ILE A 88 4.95 9.01 19.85
N GLN A 89 4.27 10.00 19.26
CA GLN A 89 4.25 11.38 19.78
C GLN A 89 3.70 11.44 21.21
N THR A 90 2.62 10.70 21.49
CA THR A 90 2.02 10.66 22.84
C THR A 90 2.99 10.06 23.86
N ILE A 91 3.69 8.98 23.52
CA ILE A 91 4.62 8.30 24.43
C ILE A 91 5.87 9.14 24.69
N HIS A 92 6.43 9.76 23.66
CA HIS A 92 7.71 10.48 23.78
C HIS A 92 7.55 11.98 24.03
N ASN A 93 6.34 12.51 23.99
CA ASN A 93 6.02 13.95 24.10
C ASN A 93 6.88 14.82 23.16
N ARG A 94 7.10 14.35 21.93
CA ARG A 94 7.91 15.02 20.90
C ARG A 94 7.25 14.84 19.53
N THR A 95 7.35 15.87 18.72
CA THR A 95 6.95 15.84 17.31
C THR A 95 8.15 15.43 16.46
N ILE A 96 8.20 14.19 16.03
CA ILE A 96 9.28 13.62 15.19
C ILE A 96 8.65 12.76 14.11
N CYS A 97 9.25 12.71 12.93
CA CYS A 97 8.82 11.78 11.88
C CYS A 97 9.26 10.34 12.21
N TYR A 98 8.41 9.60 12.91
CA TYR A 98 8.69 8.24 13.36
C TYR A 98 8.58 7.18 12.26
N LYS A 99 8.06 7.55 11.08
CA LYS A 99 7.93 6.60 9.95
C LYS A 99 9.26 5.98 9.53
N LYS A 100 10.39 6.68 9.76
CA LYS A 100 11.75 6.17 9.51
C LYS A 100 12.15 5.00 10.44
N LEU A 101 11.45 4.84 11.57
CA LEU A 101 11.68 3.73 12.50
C LEU A 101 11.10 2.40 12.01
N ILE A 102 10.12 2.44 11.11
CA ILE A 102 9.38 1.26 10.68
C ILE A 102 10.26 0.38 9.77
N HIS A 103 10.43 -0.88 10.16
CA HIS A 103 11.11 -1.90 9.37
C HIS A 103 10.17 -2.74 8.53
N LYS A 104 9.00 -3.03 9.11
CA LYS A 104 8.04 -3.92 8.47
C LYS A 104 6.62 -3.52 8.85
N MET A 105 5.75 -3.59 7.87
CA MET A 105 4.30 -3.51 8.06
C MET A 105 3.66 -4.75 7.43
N VAL A 106 2.75 -5.39 8.14
CA VAL A 106 1.95 -6.51 7.64
C VAL A 106 0.48 -6.17 7.79
N ILE A 107 -0.25 -6.18 6.70
CA ILE A 107 -1.70 -5.92 6.67
C ILE A 107 -2.40 -7.21 6.25
N ARG A 108 -3.43 -7.61 6.97
CA ARG A 108 -4.29 -8.75 6.62
C ARG A 108 -5.72 -8.24 6.45
N ALA A 109 -6.28 -8.50 5.29
CA ALA A 109 -7.66 -8.10 4.97
C ALA A 109 -8.66 -8.90 5.82
N GLY A 110 -9.78 -8.24 6.11
CA GLY A 110 -10.93 -8.87 6.72
C GLY A 110 -11.68 -9.82 5.77
N LYS A 111 -12.80 -10.36 6.25
CA LYS A 111 -13.61 -11.33 5.50
C LYS A 111 -14.45 -10.67 4.39
N SER A 112 -14.77 -9.40 4.53
CA SER A 112 -15.62 -8.64 3.61
C SER A 112 -15.07 -7.22 3.39
N PRO A 113 -15.35 -6.59 2.23
CA PRO A 113 -15.00 -5.20 2.01
C PRO A 113 -15.76 -4.28 2.97
N ILE A 114 -15.17 -3.14 3.29
CA ILE A 114 -15.79 -2.06 4.08
C ILE A 114 -16.23 -1.00 3.07
N GLU A 115 -17.54 -0.80 2.95
CA GLU A 115 -18.17 0.00 1.89
C GLU A 115 -19.02 1.16 2.44
N SER A 116 -19.02 1.37 3.75
CA SER A 116 -19.74 2.44 4.45
C SER A 116 -18.98 2.92 5.68
N ASP A 117 -19.50 3.96 6.34
CA ASP A 117 -19.03 4.49 7.62
C ASP A 117 -17.56 4.94 7.59
N PHE A 118 -17.12 5.51 6.47
CA PHE A 118 -15.75 5.99 6.27
C PHE A 118 -15.38 7.18 7.17
N ASP A 119 -16.34 7.79 7.83
CA ASP A 119 -16.14 8.89 8.78
C ASP A 119 -15.95 8.42 10.24
N LYS A 120 -16.19 7.12 10.53
CA LYS A 120 -16.16 6.54 11.89
C LYS A 120 -15.51 5.16 11.91
N ILE A 121 -14.35 5.02 11.31
CA ILE A 121 -13.61 3.76 11.25
C ILE A 121 -13.00 3.47 12.61
N ALA A 122 -13.44 2.42 13.28
CA ALA A 122 -12.91 2.02 14.58
C ALA A 122 -11.44 1.56 14.43
N ILE A 123 -10.56 2.12 15.23
CA ILE A 123 -9.13 1.77 15.32
C ILE A 123 -8.82 1.44 16.78
N SER A 124 -8.21 0.30 17.01
CA SER A 124 -7.73 -0.09 18.35
C SER A 124 -6.46 -0.93 18.23
N GLY A 125 -5.65 -0.91 19.25
CA GLY A 125 -4.43 -1.67 19.22
C GLY A 125 -3.66 -1.68 20.52
N SER A 126 -2.48 -2.30 20.44
CA SER A 126 -1.53 -2.36 21.53
C SER A 126 -0.10 -2.30 21.01
N MET A 127 0.77 -1.82 21.83
CA MET A 127 2.20 -1.81 21.59
C MET A 127 2.89 -2.62 22.68
N SER A 128 3.85 -3.43 22.28
CA SER A 128 4.68 -4.22 23.19
C SER A 128 6.11 -4.33 22.67
N LYS A 129 7.01 -4.70 23.57
CA LYS A 129 8.40 -4.97 23.22
C LYS A 129 8.49 -6.32 22.49
N ALA A 130 9.06 -6.32 21.29
CA ALA A 130 9.27 -7.56 20.52
C ALA A 130 10.65 -8.18 20.82
N THR A 131 11.70 -7.33 20.85
CA THR A 131 13.09 -7.70 21.18
C THR A 131 13.75 -6.56 21.95
N ARG A 132 15.05 -6.70 22.28
CA ARG A 132 15.80 -5.61 22.92
C ARG A 132 15.77 -4.32 22.09
N ASP A 133 15.84 -4.44 20.77
CA ASP A 133 16.02 -3.31 19.85
C ASP A 133 14.76 -2.96 19.04
N ASN A 134 13.70 -3.79 19.12
CA ASN A 134 12.49 -3.59 18.36
C ASN A 134 11.23 -3.70 19.20
N ASN A 135 10.26 -2.88 18.85
CA ASN A 135 8.89 -2.92 19.32
C ASN A 135 7.95 -3.42 18.23
N VAL A 136 6.81 -3.93 18.63
CA VAL A 136 5.72 -4.28 17.74
C VAL A 136 4.46 -3.54 18.15
N MET A 137 3.81 -2.92 17.16
CA MET A 137 2.46 -2.35 17.30
C MET A 137 1.48 -3.23 16.53
N ASN A 138 0.48 -3.74 17.22
CA ASN A 138 -0.63 -4.47 16.65
C ASN A 138 -1.88 -3.58 16.62
N LEU A 139 -2.49 -3.44 15.45
CA LEU A 139 -3.69 -2.64 15.23
C LEU A 139 -4.79 -3.47 14.61
N ASN A 140 -6.02 -3.12 14.96
CA ASN A 140 -7.20 -3.47 14.20
C ASN A 140 -7.82 -2.17 13.66
N ILE A 141 -7.98 -2.07 12.35
CA ILE A 141 -8.67 -0.99 11.66
C ILE A 141 -9.93 -1.60 11.05
N SER A 142 -11.09 -1.37 11.66
CA SER A 142 -12.33 -2.07 11.37
C SER A 142 -12.11 -3.60 11.43
N ASN A 143 -12.30 -4.34 10.31
CA ASN A 143 -12.12 -5.79 10.23
C ASN A 143 -10.74 -6.23 9.73
N MET A 144 -9.80 -5.32 9.55
CA MET A 144 -8.44 -5.59 9.09
C MET A 144 -7.44 -5.57 10.25
N SER A 145 -6.46 -6.48 10.25
CA SER A 145 -5.39 -6.51 11.25
C SER A 145 -4.06 -6.05 10.66
N ILE A 146 -3.35 -5.22 11.41
CA ILE A 146 -2.07 -4.64 11.01
C ILE A 146 -1.03 -4.90 12.09
N GLU A 147 0.17 -5.26 11.69
CA GLU A 147 1.35 -5.40 12.54
C GLU A 147 2.45 -4.48 12.02
N ILE A 148 2.98 -3.62 12.87
CA ILE A 148 4.11 -2.73 12.55
C ILE A 148 5.27 -3.08 13.47
N LEU A 149 6.40 -3.52 12.87
CA LEU A 149 7.66 -3.73 13.55
C LEU A 149 8.55 -2.51 13.35
N TYR A 150 9.06 -1.94 14.45
CA TYR A 150 9.85 -0.70 14.42
C TYR A 150 10.98 -0.68 15.46
N LYS A 151 12.02 0.13 15.21
CA LYS A 151 13.18 0.32 16.14
C LYS A 151 12.75 1.04 17.41
N ASN A 152 13.29 0.60 18.55
CA ASN A 152 13.03 1.22 19.86
C ASN A 152 13.87 2.50 20.10
N ASP A 153 14.59 3.01 19.09
CA ASP A 153 15.60 4.06 19.26
C ASP A 153 15.09 5.47 18.90
N ALA A 154 13.93 5.84 19.46
CA ALA A 154 13.39 7.18 19.29
C ALA A 154 14.27 8.30 19.92
N SER A 155 15.18 7.95 20.83
CA SER A 155 16.01 8.92 21.54
C SER A 155 17.12 9.55 20.69
N LYS A 156 17.50 8.90 19.59
CA LYS A 156 18.58 9.33 18.68
C LYS A 156 18.08 10.10 17.45
N MET A 157 16.76 10.28 17.32
CA MET A 157 16.22 11.01 16.17
C MET A 157 16.27 12.52 16.45
N GLU A 158 16.95 13.25 15.59
CA GLU A 158 16.85 14.70 15.50
C GLU A 158 15.40 15.09 15.24
N PRO A 159 14.89 16.18 15.85
CA PRO A 159 13.61 16.73 15.45
C PRO A 159 13.68 17.07 13.96
N SER A 160 13.08 16.26 13.12
CA SER A 160 12.92 16.63 11.72
C SER A 160 11.70 17.54 11.62
N GLU A 161 11.83 18.63 10.88
CA GLU A 161 10.68 19.37 10.40
C GLU A 161 9.70 18.37 9.78
N PHE A 162 8.41 18.58 9.96
CA PHE A 162 7.37 17.70 9.41
C PHE A 162 7.65 17.44 7.92
N GLU A 163 8.22 16.28 7.59
CA GLU A 163 8.27 15.82 6.22
C GLU A 163 6.85 15.35 5.88
N GLU A 164 6.05 16.25 5.38
CA GLU A 164 4.80 15.91 4.73
C GLU A 164 5.17 15.12 3.48
N TYR A 165 5.03 13.79 3.55
CA TYR A 165 5.25 12.94 2.38
C TYR A 165 4.20 13.31 1.33
N LEU A 166 4.59 14.12 0.36
CA LEU A 166 3.71 14.50 -0.73
C LEU A 166 3.25 13.23 -1.45
N LYS A 167 1.95 13.00 -1.43
CA LYS A 167 1.30 12.02 -2.29
C LYS A 167 1.28 12.58 -3.70
N THR A 168 2.34 12.33 -4.46
CA THR A 168 2.39 12.67 -5.88
C THR A 168 2.23 11.42 -6.72
N PRO A 169 1.49 11.47 -7.85
CA PRO A 169 1.43 10.35 -8.78
C PRO A 169 2.82 10.09 -9.32
N LEU A 170 3.31 8.86 -9.13
CA LEU A 170 4.54 8.42 -9.74
C LEU A 170 4.25 7.97 -11.17
N GLU A 171 5.16 8.29 -12.09
CA GLU A 171 5.10 7.81 -13.46
C GLU A 171 5.86 6.50 -13.57
N ILE A 172 5.27 5.54 -14.25
CA ILE A 172 5.85 4.23 -14.48
C ILE A 172 6.08 4.09 -15.98
N ASN A 173 7.34 4.21 -16.39
CA ASN A 173 7.77 4.27 -17.79
C ASN A 173 8.65 3.08 -18.14
N ASP A 174 8.89 2.88 -19.44
CA ASP A 174 9.76 1.83 -19.97
C ASP A 174 9.43 0.45 -19.40
N VAL A 175 8.12 0.12 -19.45
CA VAL A 175 7.58 -1.12 -18.85
C VAL A 175 7.92 -2.30 -19.74
N MET A 176 8.70 -3.23 -19.22
CA MET A 176 9.07 -4.48 -19.87
C MET A 176 8.43 -5.66 -19.14
N ILE A 177 7.70 -6.49 -19.86
CA ILE A 177 6.97 -7.64 -19.33
C ILE A 177 7.46 -8.92 -20.00
N ASN A 178 7.80 -9.92 -19.18
CA ASN A 178 8.07 -11.29 -19.61
C ASN A 178 7.02 -12.20 -18.95
N VAL A 179 5.99 -12.56 -19.72
CA VAL A 179 4.88 -13.39 -19.22
C VAL A 179 5.33 -14.82 -18.96
N ASP A 180 6.22 -15.36 -19.76
CA ASP A 180 6.72 -16.74 -19.61
C ASP A 180 7.47 -16.91 -18.27
N GLU A 181 8.17 -15.87 -17.82
CA GLU A 181 8.87 -15.86 -16.55
C GLU A 181 8.08 -15.20 -15.40
N LEU A 182 6.91 -14.67 -15.67
CA LEU A 182 6.06 -13.93 -14.73
C LEU A 182 6.81 -12.75 -14.07
N LYS A 183 7.59 -12.01 -14.87
CA LYS A 183 8.42 -10.89 -14.43
C LYS A 183 8.12 -9.61 -15.19
N ALA A 184 8.23 -8.49 -14.49
CA ALA A 184 8.14 -7.16 -15.05
C ALA A 184 9.22 -6.25 -14.48
N SER A 185 9.66 -5.27 -15.26
CA SER A 185 10.50 -4.17 -14.81
C SER A 185 10.06 -2.86 -15.44
N ALA A 186 10.34 -1.75 -14.78
CA ALA A 186 10.03 -0.42 -15.27
C ALA A 186 10.93 0.62 -14.62
N LEU A 187 10.90 1.85 -15.13
CA LEU A 187 11.46 3.02 -14.48
C LEU A 187 10.32 3.81 -13.81
N VAL A 188 10.52 4.16 -12.55
CA VAL A 188 9.57 4.96 -11.78
C VAL A 188 10.14 6.35 -11.60
N ASN A 189 9.40 7.37 -12.03
CA ASN A 189 9.82 8.76 -12.02
C ASN A 189 8.91 9.62 -11.14
N ASN A 190 9.50 10.60 -10.47
CA ASN A 190 8.76 11.67 -9.81
C ASN A 190 8.94 12.98 -10.59
N LYS A 191 7.87 13.53 -11.15
CA LYS A 191 7.91 14.78 -11.92
C LYS A 191 8.16 16.05 -11.10
N ARG A 192 8.01 15.99 -9.77
CA ARG A 192 8.17 17.16 -8.89
C ARG A 192 9.58 17.26 -8.29
N ILE A 193 10.62 17.20 -9.10
CA ILE A 193 11.94 17.69 -8.68
C ILE A 193 11.98 19.18 -9.03
N LEU A 194 11.45 20.02 -8.17
CA LEU A 194 11.47 21.47 -8.39
C LEU A 194 12.38 22.22 -7.43
N ASN A 195 12.91 21.62 -6.40
CA ASN A 195 13.88 22.24 -5.49
C ASN A 195 14.77 21.17 -4.85
N GLU A 196 15.94 21.55 -4.37
CA GLU A 196 17.02 20.73 -3.81
C GLU A 196 16.67 19.81 -2.63
N ASN A 197 15.42 19.84 -2.13
CA ASN A 197 14.91 18.95 -1.10
C ASN A 197 14.11 17.80 -1.76
N VAL A 198 14.78 16.68 -1.98
CA VAL A 198 14.16 15.45 -2.49
C VAL A 198 13.34 14.83 -1.37
N GLU A 199 12.02 14.93 -1.45
CA GLU A 199 11.12 14.28 -0.50
C GLU A 199 11.05 12.78 -0.76
N PRO A 200 11.12 11.94 0.27
CA PRO A 200 10.98 10.49 0.11
C PRO A 200 9.57 10.13 -0.34
N TRP A 201 9.45 9.16 -1.23
CA TRP A 201 8.15 8.68 -1.71
C TRP A 201 7.34 8.05 -0.59
N SER A 202 6.05 8.35 -0.55
CA SER A 202 5.16 7.78 0.46
C SER A 202 5.05 6.26 0.32
N THR A 203 4.79 5.57 1.43
CA THR A 203 4.55 4.11 1.44
C THR A 203 3.41 3.72 0.50
N SER A 204 2.39 4.55 0.41
CA SER A 204 1.24 4.36 -0.48
C SER A 204 1.60 4.47 -1.95
N CYS A 205 2.50 5.42 -2.31
CA CYS A 205 3.02 5.54 -3.68
C CYS A 205 3.83 4.31 -4.06
N LEU A 206 4.75 3.85 -3.20
CA LEU A 206 5.56 2.66 -3.43
C LEU A 206 4.69 1.41 -3.62
N PHE A 207 3.67 1.24 -2.75
CA PHE A 207 2.72 0.15 -2.85
C PHE A 207 1.92 0.19 -4.16
N SER A 208 1.42 1.37 -4.53
CA SER A 208 0.63 1.56 -5.77
C SER A 208 1.41 1.18 -7.02
N VAL A 209 2.68 1.56 -7.11
CA VAL A 209 3.55 1.25 -8.26
C VAL A 209 3.74 -0.27 -8.41
N GLY A 210 4.12 -0.96 -7.32
CA GLY A 210 4.28 -2.41 -7.33
C GLY A 210 3.01 -3.15 -7.73
N LEU A 211 1.85 -2.68 -7.23
CA LEU A 211 0.56 -3.27 -7.55
C LEU A 211 0.19 -3.10 -9.03
N GLN A 212 0.46 -1.94 -9.64
CA GLN A 212 0.16 -1.70 -11.05
C GLN A 212 0.93 -2.63 -11.99
N LEU A 213 2.23 -2.85 -11.75
CA LEU A 213 3.01 -3.83 -12.52
C LEU A 213 2.52 -5.26 -12.30
N GLY A 214 2.16 -5.61 -11.06
CA GLY A 214 1.54 -6.90 -10.75
C GLY A 214 0.20 -7.10 -11.46
N GLN A 215 -0.60 -6.04 -11.61
CA GLN A 215 -1.86 -6.10 -12.37
C GLN A 215 -1.61 -6.39 -13.85
N ILE A 216 -0.62 -5.75 -14.49
CA ILE A 216 -0.28 -6.04 -15.89
C ILE A 216 0.10 -7.51 -16.05
N LEU A 217 0.99 -8.03 -15.19
CA LEU A 217 1.40 -9.43 -15.23
C LEU A 217 0.21 -10.40 -15.09
N LEU A 218 -0.70 -10.14 -14.14
CA LEU A 218 -1.88 -10.97 -13.93
C LEU A 218 -2.82 -10.94 -15.14
N TYR A 219 -3.06 -9.76 -15.71
CA TYR A 219 -3.98 -9.61 -16.82
C TYR A 219 -3.41 -10.21 -18.12
N GLN A 220 -2.11 -10.06 -18.35
CA GLN A 220 -1.46 -10.75 -19.49
C GLN A 220 -1.44 -12.27 -19.31
N LEU A 221 -1.16 -12.77 -18.10
CA LEU A 221 -1.20 -14.20 -17.79
C LEU A 221 -2.58 -14.82 -18.06
N ASP A 222 -3.65 -14.09 -17.75
CA ASP A 222 -5.02 -14.55 -17.91
C ASP A 222 -5.63 -14.12 -19.27
N SER A 223 -4.85 -13.42 -20.12
CA SER A 223 -5.28 -12.92 -21.45
C SER A 223 -6.54 -12.05 -21.37
N ILE A 224 -6.63 -11.19 -20.35
CA ILE A 224 -7.75 -10.27 -20.13
C ILE A 224 -7.26 -8.82 -20.11
N SER A 225 -8.14 -7.91 -20.52
CA SER A 225 -7.92 -6.48 -20.34
C SER A 225 -8.32 -6.05 -18.93
N ARG A 226 -7.85 -4.87 -18.49
CA ARG A 226 -8.32 -4.28 -17.23
C ARG A 226 -9.84 -4.06 -17.23
N ALA A 227 -10.42 -3.71 -18.38
CA ALA A 227 -11.85 -3.47 -18.52
C ALA A 227 -12.67 -4.74 -18.22
N GLU A 228 -12.19 -5.90 -18.63
CA GLU A 228 -12.83 -7.21 -18.43
C GLU A 228 -12.54 -7.81 -17.05
N SER A 229 -11.54 -7.28 -16.35
CA SER A 229 -11.13 -7.81 -15.05
C SER A 229 -12.12 -7.47 -13.93
N ASN A 230 -12.32 -8.38 -13.01
CA ASN A 230 -13.00 -8.12 -11.75
C ASN A 230 -12.10 -7.37 -10.76
N THR A 231 -12.65 -7.04 -9.59
CA THR A 231 -11.87 -6.43 -8.50
C THR A 231 -10.73 -7.34 -8.07
N LEU A 232 -9.53 -6.76 -7.95
CA LEU A 232 -8.37 -7.44 -7.40
C LEU A 232 -8.42 -7.33 -5.87
N TRP A 233 -8.74 -8.43 -5.20
CA TRP A 233 -8.85 -8.49 -3.75
C TRP A 233 -7.48 -8.79 -3.12
N MET A 234 -6.99 -7.87 -2.31
CA MET A 234 -5.78 -8.05 -1.51
C MET A 234 -6.12 -8.81 -0.23
N LYS A 235 -5.41 -9.91 0.03
CA LYS A 235 -5.60 -10.77 1.20
C LYS A 235 -4.58 -10.48 2.29
N LYS A 236 -3.34 -10.26 1.89
CA LYS A 236 -2.23 -9.92 2.78
C LYS A 236 -1.26 -9.02 2.04
N THR A 237 -0.77 -8.00 2.70
CA THR A 237 0.30 -7.14 2.21
C THR A 237 1.42 -7.09 3.24
N GLU A 238 2.65 -7.31 2.81
CA GLU A 238 3.86 -7.12 3.61
C GLU A 238 4.72 -6.04 2.94
N ILE A 239 5.11 -5.04 3.71
CA ILE A 239 6.02 -3.97 3.28
C ILE A 239 7.24 -4.04 4.18
N HIS A 240 8.42 -4.22 3.60
CA HIS A 240 9.69 -4.28 4.30
C HIS A 240 10.57 -3.12 3.87
N PHE A 241 11.08 -2.36 4.81
CA PHE A 241 12.06 -1.31 4.61
C PHE A 241 13.43 -1.86 4.98
N LEU A 242 14.28 -2.13 3.98
CA LEU A 242 15.55 -2.87 4.14
C LEU A 242 16.68 -2.01 4.72
N SER A 243 16.59 -0.70 4.63
CA SER A 243 17.48 0.28 5.24
C SER A 243 16.76 1.62 5.38
N ASP A 244 17.46 2.64 5.84
CA ASP A 244 16.92 4.00 5.82
C ASP A 244 16.42 4.33 4.41
N ARG A 245 15.24 4.95 4.33
CA ARG A 245 14.59 5.23 3.05
C ARG A 245 15.56 6.03 2.18
N PRO A 246 15.89 5.56 0.97
CA PRO A 246 16.78 6.31 0.10
C PRO A 246 16.10 7.65 -0.23
N ASN A 247 16.89 8.70 -0.30
CA ASN A 247 16.50 9.87 -1.07
C ASN A 247 16.28 9.36 -2.49
N MET A 248 15.02 9.23 -2.89
CA MET A 248 14.66 8.70 -4.20
C MET A 248 14.79 9.84 -5.19
N ASP A 249 15.95 9.95 -5.80
CA ASP A 249 16.22 10.87 -6.91
C ASP A 249 15.23 10.66 -8.07
N ALA A 250 15.42 11.39 -9.15
CA ALA A 250 14.48 11.53 -10.26
C ALA A 250 13.90 10.23 -10.84
N SER A 251 14.65 9.13 -10.84
CA SER A 251 14.24 7.88 -11.52
C SER A 251 14.84 6.65 -10.83
N HIS A 252 13.99 5.65 -10.56
CA HIS A 252 14.41 4.39 -9.95
C HIS A 252 13.84 3.18 -10.67
N PRO A 253 14.64 2.11 -10.87
CA PRO A 253 14.11 0.87 -11.41
C PRO A 253 13.25 0.14 -10.38
N ILE A 254 12.14 -0.42 -10.86
CA ILE A 254 11.31 -1.37 -10.14
C ILE A 254 11.37 -2.74 -10.81
N PHE A 255 11.43 -3.78 -9.98
CA PHE A 255 11.32 -5.17 -10.42
C PHE A 255 10.12 -5.80 -9.74
N THR A 256 9.27 -6.44 -10.54
CA THR A 256 8.07 -7.13 -10.06
C THR A 256 8.01 -8.55 -10.63
N ARG A 257 7.53 -9.51 -9.83
CA ARG A 257 7.24 -10.86 -10.29
C ARG A 257 6.00 -11.42 -9.61
N LEU A 258 5.40 -12.43 -10.21
CA LEU A 258 4.35 -13.21 -9.59
C LEU A 258 4.90 -14.52 -9.04
N ASP A 259 4.66 -14.74 -7.75
CA ASP A 259 4.97 -16.00 -7.06
C ASP A 259 3.66 -16.71 -6.66
N ASN A 260 3.72 -18.02 -6.37
CA ASN A 260 2.60 -18.82 -5.86
C ASN A 260 1.32 -18.74 -6.72
N VAL A 261 1.47 -18.61 -8.03
CA VAL A 261 0.37 -18.49 -8.98
C VAL A 261 -0.46 -19.76 -9.03
N ARG A 262 -1.77 -19.64 -8.75
CA ARG A 262 -2.70 -20.78 -8.73
C ARG A 262 -4.06 -20.37 -9.30
N ARG A 263 -4.69 -21.30 -10.02
CA ARG A 263 -6.11 -21.23 -10.38
C ARG A 263 -6.90 -22.17 -9.50
N TYR A 264 -8.06 -21.75 -9.01
CA TYR A 264 -8.94 -22.57 -8.17
C TYR A 264 -10.39 -22.18 -8.41
N LYS A 265 -11.31 -23.07 -8.07
CA LYS A 265 -12.75 -22.83 -8.10
C LYS A 265 -13.27 -22.45 -6.72
N ALA A 266 -14.17 -21.45 -6.68
CA ALA A 266 -14.93 -21.08 -5.51
C ALA A 266 -16.38 -20.81 -5.95
N GLY A 267 -17.31 -21.68 -5.53
CA GLY A 267 -18.64 -21.75 -6.13
C GLY A 267 -18.55 -22.10 -7.63
N ASP A 268 -19.33 -21.40 -8.43
CA ASP A 268 -19.37 -21.60 -9.89
C ASP A 268 -18.33 -20.76 -10.65
N HIS A 269 -17.40 -20.12 -9.95
CA HIS A 269 -16.44 -19.20 -10.53
C HIS A 269 -15.01 -19.72 -10.43
N ASP A 270 -14.24 -19.47 -11.48
CA ASP A 270 -12.79 -19.65 -11.48
C ASP A 270 -12.10 -18.41 -10.93
N TRP A 271 -11.08 -18.63 -10.11
CA TRP A 271 -10.30 -17.60 -9.45
C TRP A 271 -8.81 -17.78 -9.72
N ARG A 272 -8.10 -16.66 -9.87
CA ARG A 272 -6.63 -16.59 -9.83
C ARG A 272 -6.18 -16.10 -8.46
N LYS A 273 -5.22 -16.80 -7.87
CA LYS A 273 -4.44 -16.32 -6.72
C LYS A 273 -2.99 -16.16 -7.13
N ALA A 274 -2.31 -15.13 -6.65
CA ALA A 274 -0.88 -14.93 -6.81
C ALA A 274 -0.34 -14.06 -5.67
N ASP A 275 0.98 -14.10 -5.46
CA ASP A 275 1.71 -13.14 -4.66
C ASP A 275 2.48 -12.22 -5.61
N ILE A 276 2.15 -10.92 -5.57
CA ILE A 276 2.88 -9.88 -6.29
C ILE A 276 4.08 -9.50 -5.42
N TYR A 277 5.27 -9.81 -5.88
CA TYR A 277 6.53 -9.46 -5.23
C TYR A 277 7.18 -8.32 -5.98
N SER A 278 7.44 -7.19 -5.31
CA SER A 278 8.07 -6.02 -5.92
C SER A 278 9.23 -5.52 -5.07
N ILE A 279 10.27 -5.01 -5.74
CA ILE A 279 11.40 -4.31 -5.13
C ILE A 279 11.55 -2.97 -5.85
N LEU A 280 11.54 -1.90 -5.08
CA LEU A 280 11.80 -0.54 -5.52
C LEU A 280 12.72 0.15 -4.51
N GLY A 281 13.96 0.41 -4.92
CA GLY A 281 15.00 0.90 -4.00
C GLY A 281 15.15 -0.05 -2.80
N ASN A 282 15.09 0.50 -1.59
CA ASN A 282 15.21 -0.26 -0.33
C ASN A 282 13.86 -0.78 0.20
N THR A 283 12.82 -0.77 -0.62
CA THR A 283 11.50 -1.23 -0.21
C THR A 283 11.14 -2.51 -0.96
N LYS A 284 10.81 -3.55 -0.19
CA LYS A 284 10.26 -4.81 -0.69
C LYS A 284 8.78 -4.91 -0.32
N ILE A 285 7.93 -5.20 -1.29
CA ILE A 285 6.50 -5.36 -1.10
C ILE A 285 6.08 -6.74 -1.58
N ILE A 286 5.29 -7.43 -0.77
CA ILE A 286 4.68 -8.71 -1.12
C ILE A 286 3.18 -8.56 -0.90
N CYS A 287 2.40 -8.67 -1.96
CA CYS A 287 0.94 -8.53 -1.90
C CYS A 287 0.26 -9.81 -2.41
N SER A 288 -0.32 -10.57 -1.50
CA SER A 288 -1.15 -11.74 -1.85
C SER A 288 -2.51 -11.27 -2.34
N VAL A 289 -2.83 -11.58 -3.58
CA VAL A 289 -4.03 -11.13 -4.26
C VAL A 289 -4.85 -12.29 -4.80
N THR A 290 -6.13 -12.02 -5.02
CA THR A 290 -7.03 -12.93 -5.76
C THR A 290 -8.00 -12.13 -6.60
N HIS A 291 -8.34 -12.62 -7.79
CA HIS A 291 -9.40 -12.06 -8.62
C HIS A 291 -10.18 -13.17 -9.31
N GLN A 292 -11.45 -12.89 -9.55
CA GLN A 292 -12.32 -13.78 -10.31
C GLN A 292 -11.98 -13.66 -11.79
N LEU A 293 -11.85 -14.81 -12.45
CA LEU A 293 -11.65 -14.88 -13.90
C LEU A 293 -12.98 -14.70 -14.63
N PRO A 294 -12.98 -14.09 -15.83
CA PRO A 294 -14.16 -14.09 -16.69
C PRO A 294 -14.63 -15.52 -16.96
N GLN A 295 -15.94 -15.71 -17.05
CA GLN A 295 -16.49 -16.99 -17.54
C GLN A 295 -16.19 -17.06 -19.05
N ILE A 296 -15.52 -18.12 -19.45
CA ILE A 296 -15.34 -18.41 -20.88
C ILE A 296 -16.72 -18.87 -21.40
N SER A 297 -17.36 -18.00 -22.16
CA SER A 297 -18.62 -18.31 -22.87
C SER A 297 -18.41 -19.33 -23.95
#